data_33e0bb96b230d9bd012e60c83ae5969d
#
_entry.id   33e0bb96b230d9bd012e60c83ae5969d
#
_cell.length_a   1.000
_cell.length_b   1.000
_cell.length_c   1.000
_cell.angle_alpha   90.00
_cell.angle_beta   90.00
_cell.angle_gamma   90.00
#
_symmetry.space_group_name_H-M   'P 1'
#
loop_
_entity.id
_entity.type
_entity.pdbx_description
1 polymer ?
#
loop_
_entity_poly.entity_id
_entity_poly.type
_entity_poly.pdbx_seq_one_letter_code
_entity_poly.pdbx_strand_id
1 'polypeptide(L)'
;MKVFPRGRRRLALLAPALALVLIPVSTGTASANSSPGWGDDKPDVLASCNHDSGSRKPDSCQYHEVNAWTALGKRHQASNVVANCAGTDNGTYAVNYSYSTNTSYSYEQGQSIEVSAGLSDTFEAGMSASSTTSQTWTLGNTRTAASTITNTIRPGYKGAYWFAPYVRHSVGWLEVHYGKRVDGHYYWYYPGQGSSGIHIDTPVAWSDGSLKGELYWATWKC
;
A
#
# COMPACT_ATOMS: atom_id res chain seq x y z
N MET A 1 17.21 46.19 -63.88
CA MET A 1 17.63 45.78 -65.25
C MET A 1 19.06 45.29 -65.18
N LYS A 2 19.31 43.98 -65.19
CA LYS A 2 20.47 43.32 -65.83
C LYS A 2 20.37 41.83 -65.57
N VAL A 3 20.54 41.13 -66.58
CA VAL A 3 20.20 39.77 -66.95
C VAL A 3 21.31 38.78 -66.55
N PHE A 4 20.91 37.52 -66.30
CA PHE A 4 21.68 36.30 -66.07
C PHE A 4 22.89 36.00 -66.98
N PRO A 5 23.78 35.02 -66.60
CA PRO A 5 23.55 33.71 -67.16
C PRO A 5 23.79 32.48 -66.23
N ARG A 6 23.09 31.39 -66.61
CA ARG A 6 23.14 30.02 -66.10
C ARG A 6 24.51 29.37 -66.38
N GLY A 7 25.09 28.78 -65.33
CA GLY A 7 26.19 27.82 -65.41
C GLY A 7 25.79 26.48 -64.96
N ARG A 8 25.58 25.55 -65.87
CA ARG A 8 25.34 24.09 -65.55
C ARG A 8 26.70 23.50 -65.13
N ARG A 9 26.81 23.06 -63.90
CA ARG A 9 27.84 22.10 -63.46
C ARG A 9 27.22 20.75 -63.20
N ARG A 10 27.64 19.76 -64.02
CA ARG A 10 27.38 18.37 -63.85
C ARG A 10 28.20 17.87 -62.63
N LEU A 11 27.57 17.44 -61.56
CA LEU A 11 28.22 16.75 -60.47
C LEU A 11 28.04 15.26 -60.72
N ALA A 12 29.18 14.61 -60.84
CA ALA A 12 29.27 13.15 -60.92
C ALA A 12 28.92 12.54 -59.55
N LEU A 13 27.94 11.66 -59.55
CA LEU A 13 27.58 10.83 -58.41
C LEU A 13 28.63 9.74 -58.22
N LEU A 14 29.50 9.90 -57.24
CA LEU A 14 30.27 8.82 -56.64
C LEU A 14 29.41 8.17 -55.57
N ALA A 15 28.92 6.97 -55.83
CA ALA A 15 28.25 6.13 -54.84
C ALA A 15 29.31 5.46 -53.94
N PRO A 16 29.32 5.66 -52.64
CA PRO A 16 30.10 4.82 -51.75
C PRO A 16 29.36 3.49 -51.55
N ALA A 17 30.02 2.40 -51.93
CA ALA A 17 29.57 1.06 -51.59
C ALA A 17 29.67 0.87 -50.06
N LEU A 18 28.53 0.91 -49.36
CA LEU A 18 28.43 0.53 -47.97
C LEU A 18 28.57 -0.99 -47.89
N ALA A 19 29.74 -1.46 -47.52
CA ALA A 19 29.93 -2.86 -47.09
C ALA A 19 29.18 -3.06 -45.77
N LEU A 20 28.01 -3.68 -45.81
CA LEU A 20 27.32 -4.16 -44.64
C LEU A 20 28.17 -5.29 -44.03
N VAL A 21 28.92 -4.96 -42.99
CA VAL A 21 29.51 -5.97 -42.11
C VAL A 21 28.36 -6.53 -41.28
N LEU A 22 27.83 -7.66 -41.67
CA LEU A 22 26.93 -8.49 -40.86
C LEU A 22 27.78 -9.05 -39.71
N ILE A 23 27.80 -8.32 -38.59
CA ILE A 23 28.22 -8.86 -37.30
C ILE A 23 27.13 -9.87 -36.93
N PRO A 24 27.45 -11.18 -36.80
CA PRO A 24 26.51 -12.09 -36.21
C PRO A 24 26.32 -11.65 -34.75
N VAL A 25 25.25 -10.94 -34.50
CA VAL A 25 24.73 -10.81 -33.14
C VAL A 25 24.36 -12.24 -32.77
N SER A 26 25.26 -12.93 -32.10
CA SER A 26 24.92 -14.12 -31.34
C SER A 26 23.93 -13.64 -30.31
N THR A 27 22.64 -13.69 -30.63
CA THR A 27 21.58 -13.72 -29.67
C THR A 27 21.80 -14.99 -28.87
N GLY A 28 22.73 -14.91 -27.91
CA GLY A 28 22.72 -15.86 -26.81
C GLY A 28 21.31 -15.71 -26.26
N THR A 29 20.48 -16.67 -26.61
CA THR A 29 19.26 -16.91 -25.84
C THR A 29 19.76 -17.15 -24.44
N ALA A 30 19.82 -16.08 -23.65
CA ALA A 30 19.78 -16.20 -22.21
C ALA A 30 18.49 -16.97 -21.98
N SER A 31 18.62 -18.28 -21.94
CA SER A 31 17.59 -19.18 -21.43
C SER A 31 17.50 -18.83 -19.96
N ALA A 32 16.86 -17.69 -19.67
CA ALA A 32 16.31 -17.42 -18.38
C ALA A 32 15.19 -18.44 -18.17
N ASN A 33 15.58 -19.69 -17.99
CA ASN A 33 14.69 -20.70 -17.47
C ASN A 33 14.59 -20.46 -15.96
N SER A 34 14.12 -19.26 -15.61
CA SER A 34 13.76 -18.90 -14.28
C SER A 34 12.25 -19.18 -14.16
N SER A 35 11.89 -20.44 -14.00
CA SER A 35 10.61 -20.72 -13.39
C SER A 35 10.62 -19.95 -12.08
N PRO A 36 9.63 -19.06 -11.81
CA PRO A 36 9.56 -18.37 -10.54
C PRO A 36 9.40 -19.39 -9.42
N GLY A 37 10.09 -19.18 -8.32
CA GLY A 37 9.83 -19.93 -7.09
C GLY A 37 8.57 -19.39 -6.43
N TRP A 38 7.74 -20.29 -5.91
CA TRP A 38 6.56 -19.93 -5.12
C TRP A 38 6.98 -19.80 -3.66
N GLY A 39 6.57 -18.71 -3.02
CA GLY A 39 7.07 -18.35 -1.70
C GLY A 39 6.30 -18.93 -0.52
N ASP A 40 5.13 -19.53 -0.73
CA ASP A 40 4.31 -20.16 0.31
C ASP A 40 5.03 -21.30 1.04
N ASP A 41 5.91 -22.05 0.35
CA ASP A 41 6.79 -23.05 0.96
C ASP A 41 8.09 -22.46 1.56
N LYS A 42 8.30 -21.14 1.45
CA LYS A 42 9.56 -20.46 1.77
C LYS A 42 9.33 -19.14 2.52
N PRO A 43 8.90 -19.18 3.79
CA PRO A 43 8.61 -17.97 4.57
C PRO A 43 9.82 -17.05 4.78
N ASP A 44 11.04 -17.56 4.62
CA ASP A 44 12.28 -16.79 4.67
C ASP A 44 12.45 -15.82 3.49
N VAL A 45 11.70 -15.99 2.39
CA VAL A 45 11.65 -15.02 1.28
C VAL A 45 11.05 -13.69 1.74
N LEU A 46 9.94 -13.73 2.48
CA LEU A 46 9.35 -12.53 3.08
C LEU A 46 10.28 -11.92 4.11
N ALA A 47 10.90 -12.76 4.95
CA ALA A 47 11.87 -12.34 5.95
C ALA A 47 13.10 -11.66 5.31
N SER A 48 13.51 -12.06 4.10
CA SER A 48 14.65 -11.45 3.42
C SER A 48 14.39 -10.00 2.99
N CYS A 49 13.14 -9.64 2.71
CA CYS A 49 12.73 -8.25 2.46
C CYS A 49 12.64 -7.41 3.75
N ASN A 50 12.52 -8.07 4.89
CA ASN A 50 12.46 -7.41 6.20
C ASN A 50 13.84 -7.04 6.76
N HIS A 51 14.90 -7.68 6.30
CA HIS A 51 16.23 -7.54 6.89
C HIS A 51 17.26 -7.08 5.86
N ASP A 52 17.93 -5.98 6.17
CA ASP A 52 19.01 -5.42 5.35
C ASP A 52 20.31 -6.24 5.37
N SER A 53 20.39 -7.31 6.15
CA SER A 53 21.64 -8.01 6.41
C SER A 53 21.50 -9.53 6.29
N GLY A 54 22.36 -10.12 5.48
CA GLY A 54 22.52 -11.57 5.38
C GLY A 54 23.04 -12.02 4.01
N SER A 55 23.49 -13.28 3.93
CA SER A 55 23.98 -13.91 2.70
C SER A 55 22.91 -14.06 1.60
N ARG A 56 21.65 -13.75 1.91
CA ARG A 56 20.49 -13.85 1.04
C ARG A 56 19.79 -12.51 0.85
N LYS A 57 20.54 -11.39 0.85
CA LYS A 57 19.96 -10.07 0.60
C LYS A 57 19.37 -10.04 -0.82
N PRO A 58 18.08 -9.68 -1.00
CA PRO A 58 17.50 -9.45 -2.33
C PRO A 58 18.04 -8.15 -2.92
N ASP A 59 18.09 -8.08 -4.25
CA ASP A 59 18.40 -6.86 -4.98
C ASP A 59 17.19 -5.90 -4.97
N SER A 60 16.00 -6.48 -5.01
CA SER A 60 14.75 -5.71 -4.91
C SER A 60 13.62 -6.54 -4.31
N CYS A 61 12.75 -5.84 -3.61
CA CYS A 61 11.44 -6.30 -3.18
C CYS A 61 10.38 -5.34 -3.73
N GLN A 62 9.35 -5.86 -4.37
CA GLN A 62 8.29 -5.05 -4.96
C GLN A 62 6.92 -5.63 -4.62
N TYR A 63 6.04 -4.80 -4.06
CA TYR A 63 4.66 -5.17 -3.84
C TYR A 63 3.81 -4.84 -5.06
N HIS A 64 3.05 -5.82 -5.51
CA HIS A 64 2.11 -5.70 -6.62
C HIS A 64 0.68 -5.76 -6.06
N GLU A 65 0.04 -4.61 -6.00
CA GLU A 65 -1.37 -4.53 -5.62
C GLU A 65 -2.26 -5.09 -6.74
N VAL A 66 -3.08 -6.08 -6.41
CA VAL A 66 -4.03 -6.71 -7.34
C VAL A 66 -5.38 -6.04 -7.27
N ASN A 67 -5.81 -5.66 -6.06
CA ASN A 67 -7.08 -4.99 -5.83
C ASN A 67 -7.02 -4.13 -4.56
N ALA A 68 -7.82 -3.06 -4.56
CA ALA A 68 -7.99 -2.23 -3.37
C ALA A 68 -9.38 -1.62 -3.31
N TRP A 69 -9.90 -1.47 -2.08
CA TRP A 69 -11.18 -0.80 -1.82
C TRP A 69 -11.14 -0.12 -0.46
N THR A 70 -12.05 0.81 -0.26
CA THR A 70 -12.24 1.45 1.06
C THR A 70 -13.60 1.08 1.60
N ALA A 71 -13.64 0.67 2.86
CA ALA A 71 -14.85 0.32 3.57
C ALA A 71 -14.88 0.94 4.97
N LEU A 72 -16.06 1.05 5.54
CA LEU A 72 -16.24 1.40 6.93
C LEU A 72 -15.88 0.20 7.80
N GLY A 73 -14.94 0.38 8.70
CA GLY A 73 -14.48 -0.65 9.61
C GLY A 73 -15.46 -0.93 10.75
N LYS A 74 -15.06 -1.84 11.63
CA LYS A 74 -15.86 -2.19 12.80
C LYS A 74 -16.02 -1.00 13.74
N ARG A 75 -17.22 -0.87 14.29
CA ARG A 75 -17.53 0.16 15.31
C ARG A 75 -16.94 -0.22 16.66
N HIS A 76 -16.24 0.72 17.28
CA HIS A 76 -15.63 0.59 18.61
C HIS A 76 -16.12 1.70 19.53
N GLN A 77 -16.27 1.38 20.84
CA GLN A 77 -16.54 2.42 21.81
C GLN A 77 -15.33 3.36 21.93
N ALA A 78 -15.57 4.64 21.75
CA ALA A 78 -14.53 5.68 21.69
C ALA A 78 -14.55 6.65 22.86
N SER A 79 -15.54 6.57 23.75
CA SER A 79 -15.62 7.42 24.95
C SER A 79 -15.97 6.59 26.19
N ASN A 80 -15.76 7.20 27.35
CA ASN A 80 -16.38 6.73 28.58
C ASN A 80 -17.91 6.86 28.48
N VAL A 81 -18.61 6.03 29.25
CA VAL A 81 -20.06 6.14 29.42
C VAL A 81 -20.36 7.28 30.37
N VAL A 82 -21.22 8.19 29.95
CA VAL A 82 -21.81 9.22 30.82
C VAL A 82 -23.25 8.88 31.15
N ALA A 83 -23.71 9.15 32.37
CA ALA A 83 -25.00 8.68 32.85
C ALA A 83 -25.77 9.76 33.55
N ASN A 84 -27.08 9.80 33.30
CA ASN A 84 -28.06 10.61 34.01
C ASN A 84 -29.13 9.72 34.69
N CYS A 85 -28.65 8.67 35.37
CA CYS A 85 -29.53 7.62 35.92
C CYS A 85 -30.41 8.10 37.09
N ALA A 86 -29.89 8.99 37.92
CA ALA A 86 -30.58 9.51 39.08
C ALA A 86 -31.10 10.96 38.89
N GLY A 87 -30.90 11.53 37.72
CA GLY A 87 -31.36 12.92 37.42
C GLY A 87 -32.87 12.97 37.23
N THR A 88 -33.47 14.10 37.60
CA THR A 88 -34.88 14.42 37.35
C THR A 88 -35.08 15.15 36.04
N ASP A 89 -34.04 15.85 35.60
CA ASP A 89 -34.02 16.68 34.39
C ASP A 89 -32.97 16.23 33.38
N ASN A 90 -33.05 16.80 32.17
CA ASN A 90 -32.04 16.58 31.15
C ASN A 90 -30.68 17.12 31.62
N GLY A 91 -29.66 16.25 31.63
CA GLY A 91 -28.29 16.62 31.95
C GLY A 91 -27.49 16.90 30.69
N THR A 92 -26.69 17.96 30.71
CA THR A 92 -25.78 18.31 29.61
C THR A 92 -24.34 17.92 29.98
N TYR A 93 -23.68 17.13 29.16
CA TYR A 93 -22.36 16.53 29.45
C TYR A 93 -21.40 16.82 28.32
N ALA A 94 -20.20 17.32 28.64
CA ALA A 94 -19.07 17.34 27.71
C ALA A 94 -18.43 15.95 27.69
N VAL A 95 -18.45 15.27 26.54
CA VAL A 95 -17.96 13.92 26.40
C VAL A 95 -16.74 13.94 25.48
N ASN A 96 -15.59 13.55 26.01
CA ASN A 96 -14.38 13.35 25.24
C ASN A 96 -14.42 11.98 24.58
N TYR A 97 -14.21 11.92 23.27
CA TYR A 97 -13.94 10.67 22.59
C TYR A 97 -12.53 10.64 22.03
N SER A 98 -11.94 9.45 21.96
CA SER A 98 -10.67 9.19 21.30
C SER A 98 -10.66 7.76 20.78
N TYR A 99 -10.28 7.60 19.55
CA TYR A 99 -10.06 6.30 18.94
C TYR A 99 -8.79 6.33 18.09
N SER A 100 -7.92 5.34 18.28
CA SER A 100 -6.66 5.23 17.55
C SER A 100 -6.56 3.85 16.91
N THR A 101 -5.99 3.80 15.72
CA THR A 101 -5.71 2.56 15.00
C THR A 101 -4.45 2.73 14.15
N ASN A 102 -3.85 1.63 13.76
CA ASN A 102 -2.67 1.56 12.91
C ASN A 102 -2.93 0.66 11.71
N THR A 103 -1.97 0.60 10.79
CA THR A 103 -1.96 -0.36 9.69
C THR A 103 -1.78 -1.77 10.23
N SER A 104 -2.52 -2.72 9.69
CA SER A 104 -2.35 -4.15 9.94
C SER A 104 -1.99 -4.89 8.65
N TYR A 105 -1.19 -5.93 8.81
CA TYR A 105 -0.72 -6.78 7.74
C TYR A 105 -1.10 -8.22 8.06
N SER A 106 -1.61 -8.92 7.08
CA SER A 106 -1.93 -10.34 7.22
C SER A 106 -1.66 -11.09 5.93
N TYR A 107 -1.42 -12.36 6.07
CA TYR A 107 -1.25 -13.29 4.99
C TYR A 107 -2.37 -14.31 5.07
N GLU A 108 -2.89 -14.75 3.95
CA GLU A 108 -3.97 -15.71 3.78
C GLU A 108 -4.65 -16.18 5.09
N GLN A 109 -5.92 -16.27 5.19
CA GLN A 109 -6.67 -16.74 6.38
C GLN A 109 -6.39 -15.96 7.69
N GLY A 110 -5.83 -14.73 7.62
CA GLY A 110 -5.68 -13.84 8.77
C GLY A 110 -4.44 -14.07 9.64
N GLN A 111 -3.44 -14.79 9.15
CA GLN A 111 -2.14 -14.85 9.83
C GLN A 111 -1.45 -13.51 9.76
N SER A 112 -1.02 -12.95 10.90
CA SER A 112 -0.32 -11.67 10.94
C SER A 112 1.08 -11.79 10.33
N ILE A 113 1.50 -10.76 9.58
CA ILE A 113 2.85 -10.61 9.06
C ILE A 113 3.60 -9.61 9.94
N GLU A 114 4.79 -9.96 10.38
CA GLU A 114 5.72 -8.99 10.95
C GLU A 114 6.36 -8.17 9.83
N VAL A 115 6.22 -6.85 9.92
CA VAL A 115 6.69 -5.92 8.89
C VAL A 115 7.69 -4.95 9.48
N SER A 116 8.93 -5.00 8.96
CA SER A 116 9.97 -4.01 9.26
C SER A 116 9.73 -2.71 8.48
N ALA A 117 10.50 -1.67 8.80
CA ALA A 117 10.45 -0.40 8.08
C ALA A 117 10.69 -0.58 6.56
N GLY A 118 11.69 -1.37 6.15
CA GLY A 118 12.01 -1.58 4.74
C GLY A 118 10.91 -2.30 3.96
N LEU A 119 10.24 -3.27 4.57
CA LEU A 119 9.08 -3.93 3.93
C LEU A 119 7.86 -3.02 3.93
N SER A 120 7.68 -2.17 4.95
CA SER A 120 6.65 -1.14 4.96
C SER A 120 6.81 -0.19 3.79
N ASP A 121 8.02 0.31 3.54
CA ASP A 121 8.34 1.20 2.41
C ASP A 121 8.05 0.51 1.06
N THR A 122 8.35 -0.78 0.96
CA THR A 122 8.03 -1.60 -0.23
C THR A 122 6.52 -1.66 -0.50
N PHE A 123 5.72 -1.87 0.55
CA PHE A 123 4.26 -1.88 0.45
C PHE A 123 3.70 -0.49 0.09
N GLU A 124 4.21 0.57 0.72
CA GLU A 124 3.82 1.96 0.42
C GLU A 124 4.07 2.30 -1.06
N ALA A 125 5.23 1.94 -1.57
CA ALA A 125 5.60 2.16 -2.97
C ALA A 125 4.65 1.43 -3.93
N GLY A 126 4.38 0.15 -3.68
CA GLY A 126 3.48 -0.66 -4.52
C GLY A 126 2.03 -0.18 -4.48
N MET A 127 1.51 0.17 -3.31
CA MET A 127 0.17 0.74 -3.14
C MET A 127 0.05 2.12 -3.82
N SER A 128 1.10 2.94 -3.79
CA SER A 128 1.12 4.25 -4.43
C SER A 128 1.17 4.14 -5.95
N ALA A 129 1.90 3.17 -6.49
CA ALA A 129 2.01 2.93 -7.92
C ALA A 129 0.69 2.50 -8.56
N SER A 130 -0.15 1.76 -7.83
CA SER A 130 -1.47 1.29 -8.31
C SER A 130 -2.61 2.30 -8.08
N SER A 131 -2.38 3.32 -7.22
CA SER A 131 -3.40 4.30 -6.89
C SER A 131 -3.60 5.32 -8.01
N THR A 132 -4.84 5.47 -8.48
CA THR A 132 -5.25 6.54 -9.40
C THR A 132 -5.43 7.90 -8.71
N THR A 133 -5.32 7.94 -7.39
CA THR A 133 -5.43 9.15 -6.57
C THR A 133 -4.05 9.52 -6.05
N SER A 134 -3.75 10.83 -5.99
CA SER A 134 -2.49 11.38 -5.48
C SER A 134 -2.32 11.25 -3.95
N GLN A 135 -2.92 10.24 -3.34
CA GLN A 135 -2.80 9.99 -1.92
C GLN A 135 -1.51 9.22 -1.62
N THR A 136 -0.67 9.81 -0.80
CA THR A 136 0.50 9.12 -0.23
C THR A 136 0.02 8.26 0.94
N TRP A 137 0.31 6.98 0.89
CA TRP A 137 0.00 6.04 1.97
C TRP A 137 1.22 5.94 2.88
N THR A 138 1.07 6.30 4.14
CA THR A 138 2.12 6.12 5.16
C THR A 138 1.70 4.99 6.08
N LEU A 139 2.39 3.87 5.99
CA LEU A 139 2.14 2.67 6.78
C LEU A 139 2.87 2.76 8.12
N GLY A 140 2.40 2.02 9.12
CA GLY A 140 3.04 1.96 10.44
C GLY A 140 2.70 3.12 11.39
N ASN A 141 2.10 4.20 10.93
CA ASN A 141 1.74 5.32 11.79
C ASN A 141 0.38 5.11 12.45
N THR A 142 0.32 5.33 13.76
CA THR A 142 -0.95 5.39 14.49
C THR A 142 -1.74 6.63 14.05
N ARG A 143 -3.00 6.44 13.69
CA ARG A 143 -3.94 7.51 13.37
C ARG A 143 -4.97 7.64 14.48
N THR A 144 -5.30 8.86 14.83
CA THR A 144 -6.23 9.17 15.94
C THR A 144 -7.34 10.09 15.48
N ALA A 145 -8.56 9.79 15.91
CA ALA A 145 -9.69 10.72 15.90
C ALA A 145 -10.05 11.04 17.35
N ALA A 146 -10.04 12.32 17.72
CA ALA A 146 -10.39 12.74 19.06
C ALA A 146 -11.05 14.13 19.06
N SER A 147 -12.05 14.32 19.90
CA SER A 147 -12.68 15.62 20.13
C SER A 147 -13.53 15.58 21.42
N THR A 148 -14.02 16.76 21.83
CA THR A 148 -14.98 16.94 22.91
C THR A 148 -16.29 17.44 22.33
N ILE A 149 -17.39 16.74 22.60
CA ILE A 149 -18.72 17.11 22.13
C ILE A 149 -19.68 17.16 23.31
N THR A 150 -20.49 18.19 23.35
CA THR A 150 -21.52 18.35 24.37
C THR A 150 -22.81 17.64 23.95
N ASN A 151 -23.31 16.76 24.81
CA ASN A 151 -24.53 15.99 24.58
C ASN A 151 -25.52 16.16 25.74
N THR A 152 -26.79 16.05 25.41
CA THR A 152 -27.87 16.03 26.39
C THR A 152 -28.34 14.60 26.60
N ILE A 153 -28.43 14.19 27.87
CA ILE A 153 -28.89 12.85 28.27
C ILE A 153 -30.14 13.07 29.16
N ARG A 154 -31.22 12.41 28.78
CA ARG A 154 -32.47 12.45 29.55
C ARG A 154 -32.37 11.60 30.84
N PRO A 155 -33.20 11.89 31.86
CA PRO A 155 -33.27 11.09 33.07
C PRO A 155 -33.46 9.60 32.80
N GLY A 156 -32.77 8.77 33.59
CA GLY A 156 -32.80 7.31 33.45
C GLY A 156 -32.03 6.72 32.28
N TYR A 157 -31.20 7.53 31.60
CA TYR A 157 -30.40 7.07 30.46
C TYR A 157 -28.92 7.35 30.69
N LYS A 158 -28.10 6.57 29.94
CA LYS A 158 -26.67 6.74 29.81
C LYS A 158 -26.30 6.70 28.33
N GLY A 159 -25.11 7.21 27.98
CA GLY A 159 -24.67 7.25 26.59
C GLY A 159 -23.16 7.25 26.45
N ALA A 160 -22.69 6.88 25.28
CA ALA A 160 -21.29 6.92 24.89
C ALA A 160 -21.14 7.15 23.39
N TYR A 161 -19.97 7.64 22.99
CA TYR A 161 -19.55 7.67 21.58
C TYR A 161 -18.96 6.35 21.13
N TRP A 162 -19.29 6.02 19.89
CA TRP A 162 -18.73 4.93 19.12
C TRP A 162 -18.14 5.47 17.84
N PHE A 163 -16.99 4.94 17.42
CA PHE A 163 -16.31 5.36 16.21
C PHE A 163 -16.09 4.16 15.30
N ALA A 164 -16.34 4.34 14.00
CA ALA A 164 -16.02 3.38 12.96
C ALA A 164 -15.03 4.04 11.99
N PRO A 165 -13.77 3.58 11.89
CA PRO A 165 -12.80 4.15 10.97
C PRO A 165 -13.11 3.74 9.54
N TYR A 166 -12.79 4.59 8.55
CA TYR A 166 -12.62 4.12 7.18
C TYR A 166 -11.28 3.41 7.05
N VAL A 167 -11.30 2.23 6.45
CA VAL A 167 -10.13 1.39 6.22
C VAL A 167 -9.99 1.14 4.72
N ARG A 168 -8.79 1.40 4.19
CA ARG A 168 -8.42 0.94 2.85
C ARG A 168 -7.85 -0.46 2.98
N HIS A 169 -8.48 -1.39 2.32
CA HIS A 169 -8.01 -2.75 2.11
C HIS A 169 -7.22 -2.81 0.82
N SER A 170 -6.02 -3.32 0.87
CA SER A 170 -5.16 -3.61 -0.27
C SER A 170 -4.81 -5.08 -0.26
N VAL A 171 -4.96 -5.75 -1.38
CA VAL A 171 -4.58 -7.17 -1.52
C VAL A 171 -3.65 -7.34 -2.70
N GLY A 172 -2.65 -8.19 -2.54
CA GLY A 172 -1.62 -8.37 -3.56
C GLY A 172 -0.59 -9.44 -3.22
N TRP A 173 0.56 -9.33 -3.87
CA TRP A 173 1.67 -10.25 -3.75
C TRP A 173 3.00 -9.51 -3.81
N LEU A 174 4.05 -10.13 -3.30
CA LEU A 174 5.41 -9.60 -3.26
C LEU A 174 6.27 -10.31 -4.29
N GLU A 175 7.00 -9.54 -5.11
CA GLU A 175 8.07 -10.01 -5.95
C GLU A 175 9.41 -9.74 -5.26
N VAL A 176 10.24 -10.77 -5.20
CA VAL A 176 11.58 -10.71 -4.62
C VAL A 176 12.59 -11.14 -5.67
N HIS A 177 13.53 -10.27 -6.00
CA HIS A 177 14.60 -10.55 -6.95
C HIS A 177 15.95 -10.65 -6.26
N TYR A 178 16.73 -11.65 -6.63
CA TYR A 178 18.09 -11.87 -6.15
C TYR A 178 19.09 -11.83 -7.31
N GLY A 179 20.22 -11.17 -7.13
CA GLY A 179 21.32 -11.12 -8.11
C GLY A 179 22.04 -12.45 -8.29
N LYS A 180 21.79 -13.40 -7.39
CA LYS A 180 22.27 -14.79 -7.49
C LYS A 180 21.10 -15.72 -7.21
N ARG A 181 21.13 -16.90 -7.82
CA ARG A 181 20.07 -17.88 -7.58
C ARG A 181 20.00 -18.28 -6.11
N VAL A 182 18.80 -18.17 -5.54
CA VAL A 182 18.44 -18.70 -4.23
C VAL A 182 17.55 -19.91 -4.47
N ASP A 183 17.96 -21.06 -4.00
CA ASP A 183 17.27 -22.34 -4.22
C ASP A 183 16.88 -22.59 -5.70
N GLY A 184 17.80 -22.20 -6.62
CA GLY A 184 17.65 -22.40 -8.06
C GLY A 184 16.96 -21.26 -8.82
N HIS A 185 16.39 -20.27 -8.15
CA HIS A 185 15.59 -19.19 -8.74
C HIS A 185 16.19 -17.80 -8.49
N TYR A 186 16.04 -16.88 -9.46
CA TYR A 186 16.35 -15.45 -9.33
C TYR A 186 15.16 -14.69 -8.78
N TYR A 187 13.92 -15.11 -9.12
CA TYR A 187 12.68 -14.49 -8.70
C TYR A 187 11.90 -15.43 -7.79
N TRP A 188 11.34 -14.83 -6.75
CA TRP A 188 10.41 -15.50 -5.85
C TRP A 188 9.16 -14.65 -5.75
N TYR A 189 8.00 -15.28 -5.74
CA TYR A 189 6.71 -14.64 -5.63
C TYR A 189 6.01 -15.13 -4.36
N TYR A 190 5.65 -14.21 -3.49
CA TYR A 190 5.03 -14.53 -2.22
C TYR A 190 3.63 -13.90 -2.11
N PRO A 191 2.57 -14.66 -1.86
CA PRO A 191 2.50 -16.14 -1.83
C PRO A 191 2.63 -16.77 -3.22
N GLY A 192 2.36 -16.02 -4.27
CA GLY A 192 2.44 -16.45 -5.65
C GLY A 192 2.15 -15.29 -6.58
N GLN A 193 2.63 -15.36 -7.82
CA GLN A 193 2.42 -14.31 -8.83
C GLN A 193 0.94 -14.12 -9.15
N GLY A 194 0.45 -12.88 -9.08
CA GLY A 194 -0.95 -12.54 -9.31
C GLY A 194 -1.89 -12.91 -8.15
N SER A 195 -1.35 -13.39 -7.04
CA SER A 195 -2.13 -13.72 -5.85
C SER A 195 -2.66 -12.49 -5.14
N SER A 196 -3.74 -12.66 -4.38
CA SER A 196 -4.29 -11.68 -3.43
C SER A 196 -3.98 -12.04 -1.97
N GLY A 197 -2.95 -12.87 -1.73
CA GLY A 197 -2.71 -13.46 -0.42
C GLY A 197 -2.11 -12.52 0.62
N ILE A 198 -1.44 -11.41 0.23
CA ILE A 198 -1.01 -10.37 1.18
C ILE A 198 -2.15 -9.37 1.33
N HIS A 199 -2.58 -9.14 2.56
CA HIS A 199 -3.63 -8.19 2.92
C HIS A 199 -3.03 -7.06 3.77
N ILE A 200 -3.29 -5.82 3.38
CA ILE A 200 -2.85 -4.62 4.08
C ILE A 200 -4.08 -3.76 4.36
N ASP A 201 -4.41 -3.59 5.63
CA ASP A 201 -5.51 -2.75 6.08
C ASP A 201 -4.95 -1.46 6.65
N THR A 202 -5.16 -0.36 5.93
CA THR A 202 -4.61 0.95 6.28
C THR A 202 -5.72 1.92 6.64
N PRO A 203 -5.66 2.56 7.84
CA PRO A 203 -6.64 3.55 8.22
C PRO A 203 -6.56 4.78 7.29
N VAL A 204 -7.71 5.22 6.78
CA VAL A 204 -7.81 6.42 5.96
C VAL A 204 -7.72 7.66 6.86
N ALA A 205 -6.93 8.64 6.44
CA ALA A 205 -6.80 9.90 7.15
C ALA A 205 -7.38 11.08 6.36
N TRP A 206 -7.71 12.15 7.06
CA TRP A 206 -7.93 13.46 6.49
C TRP A 206 -6.59 14.11 6.11
N SER A 207 -6.64 15.23 5.40
CA SER A 207 -5.44 15.99 4.99
C SER A 207 -4.60 16.51 6.16
N ASP A 208 -5.19 16.68 7.33
CA ASP A 208 -4.52 17.07 8.58
C ASP A 208 -3.88 15.88 9.32
N GLY A 209 -3.99 14.67 8.77
CA GLY A 209 -3.48 13.44 9.35
C GLY A 209 -4.40 12.79 10.38
N SER A 210 -5.51 13.41 10.75
CA SER A 210 -6.49 12.80 11.66
C SER A 210 -7.21 11.62 11.00
N LEU A 211 -7.63 10.66 11.82
CA LEU A 211 -8.32 9.46 11.36
C LEU A 211 -9.70 9.81 10.79
N LYS A 212 -9.96 9.38 9.57
CA LYS A 212 -11.27 9.52 8.93
C LYS A 212 -12.20 8.39 9.36
N GLY A 213 -13.43 8.73 9.73
CA GLY A 213 -14.41 7.74 10.15
C GLY A 213 -15.76 8.35 10.45
N GLU A 214 -16.66 7.52 10.93
CA GLU A 214 -18.00 7.92 11.36
C GLU A 214 -18.13 7.84 12.87
N LEU A 215 -18.63 8.92 13.46
CA LEU A 215 -18.88 9.04 14.89
C LEU A 215 -20.37 8.84 15.17
N TYR A 216 -20.69 7.99 16.15
CA TYR A 216 -22.04 7.65 16.54
C TYR A 216 -22.24 7.95 18.02
N TRP A 217 -23.29 8.67 18.36
CA TRP A 217 -23.77 8.79 19.71
C TRP A 217 -24.85 7.73 19.98
N ALA A 218 -24.66 6.90 20.97
CA ALA A 218 -25.63 5.89 21.37
C ALA A 218 -26.08 6.13 22.82
N THR A 219 -27.37 6.00 23.06
CA THR A 219 -27.96 6.09 24.40
C THR A 219 -28.78 4.85 24.71
N TRP A 220 -28.79 4.43 25.98
CA TRP A 220 -29.56 3.27 26.47
C TRP A 220 -30.00 3.51 27.90
N LYS A 221 -30.99 2.75 28.37
CA LYS A 221 -31.52 2.86 29.75
C LYS A 221 -30.48 2.46 30.79
N CYS A 222 -30.53 3.10 31.93
CA CYS A 222 -29.78 2.67 33.10
C CYS A 222 -30.30 1.34 33.60
#